data_262f245d8622dc063b2822523b7dd51a
#
_entry.id   262f245d8622dc063b2822523b7dd51a
#
_cell.length_a   1.000
_cell.length_b   1.000
_cell.length_c   1.000
_cell.angle_alpha   90.00
_cell.angle_beta   90.00
_cell.angle_gamma   90.00
#
_symmetry.space_group_name_H-M   'P 1'
#
loop_
_entity.id
_entity.type
_entity.pdbx_description
1 polymer ?
#
loop_
_entity_poly.entity_id
_entity_poly.type
_entity_poly.pdbx_seq_one_letter_code
_entity_poly.pdbx_strand_id
1 'polypeptide(L)'
;QMVQQYGAETPLLVHTDLAVVDSFLRILNPSLFRMQNMDAARNKLNNILVQNIVTGCTMMVNRPLLDLVTEIPKHAVMHDMWLALVAAAFGEIGFVDRATILYRQHGDNANGAKNVKTLRYLLWKLCCGQEIHQNLLKQYLQSGEFLEFYYLRLSCEQKEMLRTYSLFDKKTIIEKVIALRKFQLYKKGFVRVMGQLLR
;
A
#
# COMPACT_ATOMS: atom_id res chain seq x y z
N GLN A 1 -22.96 5.06 3.40
CA GLN A 1 -23.08 3.83 2.60
C GLN A 1 -22.30 2.68 3.21
N MET A 2 -20.96 2.77 3.46
CA MET A 2 -20.21 1.65 4.05
C MET A 2 -20.72 1.22 5.41
N VAL A 3 -21.01 2.14 6.33
CA VAL A 3 -21.61 1.81 7.64
C VAL A 3 -22.97 1.09 7.49
N GLN A 4 -23.77 1.48 6.51
CA GLN A 4 -25.05 0.81 6.22
C GLN A 4 -24.85 -0.61 5.68
N GLN A 5 -23.78 -0.82 4.89
CA GLN A 5 -23.49 -2.11 4.25
C GLN A 5 -22.79 -3.08 5.17
N TYR A 6 -21.84 -2.61 5.98
CA TYR A 6 -20.96 -3.47 6.78
C TYR A 6 -21.20 -3.38 8.30
N GLY A 7 -22.04 -2.46 8.74
CA GLY A 7 -22.31 -2.20 10.17
C GLY A 7 -21.39 -1.13 10.77
N ALA A 8 -21.86 -0.51 11.85
CA ALA A 8 -21.17 0.59 12.54
C ALA A 8 -19.91 0.13 13.30
N GLU A 9 -19.90 -1.11 13.78
CA GLU A 9 -18.81 -1.70 14.56
C GLU A 9 -17.68 -2.28 13.68
N THR A 10 -17.88 -2.40 12.36
CA THR A 10 -16.85 -2.85 11.44
C THR A 10 -15.79 -1.78 11.23
N PRO A 11 -14.48 -2.09 11.34
CA PRO A 11 -13.41 -1.17 11.00
C PRO A 11 -13.47 -0.76 9.52
N LEU A 12 -13.66 0.53 9.24
CA LEU A 12 -13.85 1.04 7.88
C LEU A 12 -12.85 2.14 7.56
N LEU A 13 -12.27 2.03 6.35
CA LEU A 13 -11.47 3.07 5.73
C LEU A 13 -12.07 3.39 4.35
N VAL A 14 -12.30 4.68 4.08
CA VAL A 14 -12.69 5.16 2.75
C VAL A 14 -11.61 6.10 2.25
N HIS A 15 -11.25 5.98 0.99
CA HIS A 15 -10.33 6.93 0.36
C HIS A 15 -10.80 7.34 -1.03
N THR A 16 -10.22 8.41 -1.54
CA THR A 16 -10.57 8.97 -2.85
C THR A 16 -9.33 9.03 -3.75
N ASP A 17 -9.52 9.33 -5.03
CA ASP A 17 -8.43 9.76 -5.90
C ASP A 17 -8.05 11.23 -5.64
N LEU A 18 -6.95 11.67 -6.23
CA LEU A 18 -6.50 13.05 -6.21
C LEU A 18 -5.97 13.49 -7.59
N ALA A 19 -6.05 14.78 -7.87
CA ALA A 19 -5.44 15.39 -9.04
C ALA A 19 -4.05 15.94 -8.68
N VAL A 20 -3.05 15.65 -9.51
CA VAL A 20 -1.69 16.16 -9.36
C VAL A 20 -1.59 17.52 -10.04
N VAL A 21 -1.10 18.53 -9.31
CA VAL A 21 -0.97 19.90 -9.80
C VAL A 21 0.44 20.46 -9.58
N ASP A 22 0.81 21.49 -10.35
CA ASP A 22 2.05 22.24 -10.14
C ASP A 22 1.91 23.31 -9.02
N SER A 23 2.96 24.10 -8.82
CA SER A 23 2.99 25.18 -7.84
C SER A 23 1.93 26.28 -8.09
N PHE A 24 1.44 26.40 -9.33
CA PHE A 24 0.40 27.35 -9.76
C PHE A 24 -0.99 26.72 -9.80
N LEU A 25 -1.17 25.50 -9.26
CA LEU A 25 -2.42 24.72 -9.28
C LEU A 25 -2.90 24.30 -10.68
N ARG A 26 -2.05 24.35 -11.69
CA ARG A 26 -2.38 23.82 -13.02
C ARG A 26 -2.33 22.29 -12.99
N ILE A 27 -3.34 21.65 -13.54
CA ILE A 27 -3.45 20.18 -13.52
C ILE A 27 -2.35 19.56 -14.38
N LEU A 28 -1.45 18.81 -13.75
CA LEU A 28 -0.43 17.98 -14.40
C LEU A 28 -1.00 16.60 -14.74
N ASN A 29 -1.84 16.05 -13.88
CA ASN A 29 -2.57 14.82 -14.11
C ASN A 29 -3.90 14.83 -13.33
N PRO A 30 -5.04 14.55 -13.95
CA PRO A 30 -6.34 14.57 -13.26
C PRO A 30 -6.56 13.38 -12.30
N SER A 31 -5.70 12.36 -12.32
CA SER A 31 -5.87 11.15 -11.51
C SER A 31 -4.51 10.54 -11.15
N LEU A 32 -4.19 10.48 -9.86
CA LEU A 32 -3.02 9.77 -9.35
C LEU A 32 -3.14 8.26 -9.60
N PHE A 33 -4.32 7.71 -9.42
CA PHE A 33 -4.60 6.28 -9.67
C PHE A 33 -4.24 5.87 -11.10
N ARG A 34 -4.69 6.65 -12.10
CA ARG A 34 -4.37 6.39 -13.51
C ARG A 34 -2.90 6.61 -13.82
N MET A 35 -2.30 7.66 -13.23
CA MET A 35 -0.89 7.98 -13.43
C MET A 35 0.03 6.89 -12.87
N GLN A 36 -0.28 6.37 -11.69
CA GLN A 36 0.51 5.32 -11.03
C GLN A 36 0.06 3.90 -11.38
N ASN A 37 -0.91 3.73 -12.26
CA ASN A 37 -1.48 2.42 -12.60
C ASN A 37 -1.93 1.65 -11.35
N MET A 38 -2.65 2.33 -10.44
CA MET A 38 -3.26 1.71 -9.25
C MET A 38 -4.59 1.04 -9.60
N ASP A 39 -5.12 0.28 -8.64
CA ASP A 39 -6.36 -0.48 -8.81
C ASP A 39 -7.07 -0.57 -7.46
N ALA A 40 -8.22 0.07 -7.35
CA ALA A 40 -8.99 0.12 -6.12
C ALA A 40 -9.56 -1.25 -5.68
N ALA A 41 -9.72 -2.19 -6.63
CA ALA A 41 -10.15 -3.55 -6.32
C ALA A 41 -9.07 -4.36 -5.55
N ARG A 42 -7.84 -3.85 -5.50
CA ARG A 42 -6.74 -4.48 -4.77
C ARG A 42 -6.68 -4.02 -3.32
N ASN A 43 -7.81 -4.09 -2.62
CA ASN A 43 -8.02 -3.61 -1.25
C ASN A 43 -7.91 -4.70 -0.16
N LYS A 44 -7.56 -5.94 -0.51
CA LYS A 44 -7.38 -7.01 0.47
C LYS A 44 -5.97 -7.00 1.06
N LEU A 45 -5.79 -7.62 2.24
CA LEU A 45 -4.54 -7.58 3.01
C LEU A 45 -3.30 -7.96 2.20
N ASN A 46 -3.37 -9.03 1.41
CA ASN A 46 -2.28 -9.47 0.53
C ASN A 46 -1.87 -8.42 -0.51
N ASN A 47 -2.81 -7.63 -1.00
CA ASN A 47 -2.56 -6.58 -1.98
C ASN A 47 -1.97 -5.32 -1.33
N ILE A 48 -2.56 -4.86 -0.21
CA ILE A 48 -2.08 -3.70 0.54
C ILE A 48 -0.68 -3.94 1.09
N LEU A 49 -0.40 -5.16 1.56
CA LEU A 49 0.90 -5.57 2.09
C LEU A 49 2.05 -5.29 1.10
N VAL A 50 1.83 -5.53 -0.18
CA VAL A 50 2.85 -5.34 -1.22
C VAL A 50 2.76 -4.01 -1.93
N GLN A 51 1.58 -3.36 -1.94
CA GLN A 51 1.36 -2.10 -2.65
C GLN A 51 0.21 -1.31 -2.01
N ASN A 52 0.55 -0.24 -1.29
CA ASN A 52 -0.44 0.68 -0.78
C ASN A 52 -1.18 1.39 -1.94
N ILE A 53 -2.50 1.49 -1.81
CA ILE A 53 -3.39 2.24 -2.72
C ILE A 53 -4.03 3.45 -2.04
N VAL A 54 -3.85 3.59 -0.73
CA VAL A 54 -4.43 4.68 0.06
C VAL A 54 -3.43 5.83 0.14
N THR A 55 -3.89 7.05 -0.04
CA THR A 55 -3.09 8.26 0.19
C THR A 55 -3.64 8.98 1.42
N GLY A 56 -2.79 9.25 2.41
CA GLY A 56 -3.18 9.74 3.73
C GLY A 56 -4.10 10.96 3.72
N CYS A 57 -3.84 11.94 2.83
CA CYS A 57 -4.68 13.13 2.73
C CYS A 57 -6.07 12.88 2.10
N THR A 58 -6.32 11.71 1.51
CA THR A 58 -7.60 11.36 0.88
C THR A 58 -8.43 10.39 1.71
N MET A 59 -7.93 9.92 2.86
CA MET A 59 -8.60 8.88 3.64
C MET A 59 -9.50 9.45 4.73
N MET A 60 -10.57 8.72 5.01
CA MET A 60 -11.45 8.85 6.15
C MET A 60 -11.60 7.49 6.82
N VAL A 61 -11.56 7.46 8.13
CA VAL A 61 -11.67 6.23 8.93
C VAL A 61 -12.77 6.39 10.01
N ASN A 62 -13.39 5.28 10.40
CA ASN A 62 -14.37 5.30 11.49
C ASN A 62 -13.70 5.01 12.85
N ARG A 63 -14.46 5.19 13.93
CA ARG A 63 -13.99 4.98 15.30
C ARG A 63 -13.51 3.54 15.55
N PRO A 64 -14.23 2.48 15.16
CA PRO A 64 -13.74 1.10 15.33
C PRO A 64 -12.36 0.81 14.71
N LEU A 65 -12.03 1.46 13.57
CA LEU A 65 -10.70 1.34 13.01
C LEU A 65 -9.65 2.02 13.88
N LEU A 66 -9.93 3.24 14.37
CA LEU A 66 -9.01 3.96 15.24
C LEU A 66 -8.77 3.24 16.57
N ASP A 67 -9.80 2.61 17.13
CA ASP A 67 -9.70 1.86 18.39
C ASP A 67 -8.80 0.61 18.26
N LEU A 68 -8.60 0.10 17.05
CA LEU A 68 -7.62 -0.96 16.77
C LEU A 68 -6.18 -0.42 16.64
N VAL A 69 -6.01 0.86 16.31
CA VAL A 69 -4.71 1.48 16.07
C VAL A 69 -4.34 2.34 17.26
N THR A 70 -3.77 1.72 18.28
CA THR A 70 -3.35 2.42 19.51
C THR A 70 -2.13 3.32 19.28
N GLU A 71 -1.26 2.92 18.37
CA GLU A 71 -0.08 3.68 17.95
C GLU A 71 0.35 3.31 16.53
N ILE A 72 1.16 4.15 15.91
CA ILE A 72 1.85 3.85 14.64
C ILE A 72 3.24 3.34 14.98
N PRO A 73 3.58 2.07 14.70
CA PRO A 73 4.84 1.48 15.08
C PRO A 73 6.04 2.08 14.34
N LYS A 74 7.23 1.86 14.90
CA LYS A 74 8.49 2.41 14.38
C LYS A 74 8.79 1.99 12.93
N HIS A 75 8.47 0.75 12.57
CA HIS A 75 8.73 0.22 11.23
C HIS A 75 7.54 0.38 10.27
N ALA A 76 6.50 1.09 10.67
CA ALA A 76 5.46 1.48 9.73
C ALA A 76 6.06 2.33 8.60
N VAL A 77 5.88 1.90 7.36
CA VAL A 77 6.43 2.61 6.19
C VAL A 77 5.83 4.00 6.09
N MET A 78 4.51 4.10 6.26
CA MET A 78 3.72 5.32 6.32
C MET A 78 2.46 5.07 7.16
N HIS A 79 1.95 6.11 7.81
CA HIS A 79 0.71 6.01 8.62
C HIS A 79 -0.50 5.55 7.80
N ASP A 80 -0.63 6.00 6.56
CA ASP A 80 -1.73 5.62 5.67
C ASP A 80 -1.65 4.14 5.27
N MET A 81 -0.47 3.61 5.02
CA MET A 81 -0.27 2.20 4.74
C MET A 81 -0.56 1.34 5.97
N TRP A 82 -0.19 1.80 7.17
CA TRP A 82 -0.51 1.07 8.41
C TRP A 82 -2.02 0.99 8.64
N LEU A 83 -2.74 2.11 8.53
CA LEU A 83 -4.18 2.16 8.65
C LEU A 83 -4.88 1.29 7.59
N ALA A 84 -4.38 1.31 6.35
CA ALA A 84 -4.89 0.46 5.28
C ALA A 84 -4.67 -1.03 5.56
N LEU A 85 -3.53 -1.44 6.14
CA LEU A 85 -3.28 -2.82 6.56
C LEU A 85 -4.27 -3.27 7.65
N VAL A 86 -4.52 -2.41 8.65
CA VAL A 86 -5.48 -2.71 9.72
C VAL A 86 -6.90 -2.84 9.15
N ALA A 87 -7.32 -1.91 8.30
CA ALA A 87 -8.61 -1.98 7.63
C ALA A 87 -8.75 -3.22 6.75
N ALA A 88 -7.70 -3.59 5.99
CA ALA A 88 -7.70 -4.78 5.14
C ALA A 88 -7.66 -6.11 5.91
N ALA A 89 -7.10 -6.11 7.14
CA ALA A 89 -7.02 -7.31 7.98
C ALA A 89 -8.30 -7.56 8.79
N PHE A 90 -8.98 -6.51 9.24
CA PHE A 90 -10.04 -6.61 10.25
C PHE A 90 -11.36 -5.94 9.84
N GLY A 91 -11.42 -5.32 8.68
CA GLY A 91 -12.57 -4.59 8.21
C GLY A 91 -12.62 -4.45 6.69
N GLU A 92 -13.00 -3.27 6.20
CA GLU A 92 -13.18 -3.03 4.77
C GLU A 92 -12.60 -1.69 4.32
N ILE A 93 -12.09 -1.67 3.08
CA ILE A 93 -11.59 -0.47 2.40
C ILE A 93 -12.51 -0.13 1.24
N GLY A 94 -13.07 1.07 1.26
CA GLY A 94 -13.89 1.63 0.20
C GLY A 94 -13.14 2.68 -0.62
N PHE A 95 -13.44 2.76 -1.91
CA PHE A 95 -12.88 3.76 -2.82
C PHE A 95 -13.99 4.59 -3.47
N VAL A 96 -13.80 5.90 -3.49
CA VAL A 96 -14.63 6.83 -4.24
C VAL A 96 -13.84 7.28 -5.47
N ASP A 97 -14.26 6.87 -6.65
CA ASP A 97 -13.60 7.20 -7.93
C ASP A 97 -13.83 8.67 -8.32
N ARG A 98 -13.28 9.54 -7.48
CA ARG A 98 -13.32 10.99 -7.69
C ARG A 98 -12.07 11.64 -7.09
N ALA A 99 -11.39 12.48 -7.85
CA ALA A 99 -10.32 13.34 -7.33
C ALA A 99 -10.93 14.44 -6.45
N THR A 100 -10.73 14.33 -5.14
CA THR A 100 -11.28 15.30 -4.16
C THR A 100 -10.24 16.30 -3.69
N ILE A 101 -8.96 16.09 -4.01
CA ILE A 101 -7.82 16.90 -3.56
C ILE A 101 -6.94 17.28 -4.74
N LEU A 102 -6.44 18.50 -4.71
CA LEU A 102 -5.37 18.98 -5.58
C LEU A 102 -4.02 18.76 -4.88
N TYR A 103 -3.27 17.75 -5.32
CA TYR A 103 -1.98 17.38 -4.73
C TYR A 103 -0.86 18.16 -5.41
N ARG A 104 -0.36 19.19 -4.74
CA ARG A 104 0.69 20.07 -5.26
C ARG A 104 2.04 19.35 -5.26
N GLN A 105 2.69 19.33 -6.41
CA GLN A 105 4.08 18.88 -6.55
C GLN A 105 5.05 20.04 -6.34
N HIS A 106 5.98 19.86 -5.42
CA HIS A 106 7.16 20.70 -5.21
C HIS A 106 8.37 19.82 -4.92
N GLY A 107 9.59 20.36 -4.98
CA GLY A 107 10.83 19.57 -4.87
C GLY A 107 10.96 18.75 -3.58
N ASP A 108 10.33 19.18 -2.50
CA ASP A 108 10.44 18.61 -1.16
C ASP A 108 9.31 17.63 -0.79
N ASN A 109 8.51 17.17 -1.75
CA ASN A 109 7.47 16.18 -1.46
C ASN A 109 8.10 14.86 -1.01
N ALA A 110 7.74 14.37 0.18
CA ALA A 110 8.22 13.11 0.75
C ALA A 110 7.98 11.91 -0.19
N ASN A 111 6.85 11.90 -0.90
CA ASN A 111 6.52 10.94 -1.94
C ASN A 111 6.04 11.69 -3.18
N GLY A 112 6.97 12.07 -4.07
CA GLY A 112 6.62 12.68 -5.35
C GLY A 112 5.76 11.76 -6.23
N ALA A 113 4.74 12.31 -6.88
CA ALA A 113 3.90 11.56 -7.82
C ALA A 113 4.74 11.15 -9.05
N LYS A 114 5.06 9.85 -9.18
CA LYS A 114 5.85 9.31 -10.31
C LYS A 114 4.91 8.74 -11.37
N ASN A 115 5.07 9.17 -12.62
CA ASN A 115 4.35 8.57 -13.74
C ASN A 115 5.02 7.25 -14.15
N VAL A 116 4.40 6.12 -13.78
CA VAL A 116 4.95 4.78 -13.97
C VAL A 116 4.89 4.27 -15.41
N LYS A 117 4.20 4.99 -16.30
CA LYS A 117 4.02 4.63 -17.72
C LYS A 117 5.13 5.20 -18.62
N THR A 118 6.10 5.94 -18.07
CA THR A 118 7.14 6.61 -18.85
C THR A 118 8.41 5.76 -18.95
N LEU A 119 9.11 5.88 -20.09
CA LEU A 119 10.44 5.28 -20.29
C LEU A 119 11.43 5.77 -19.21
N ARG A 120 11.30 7.04 -18.79
CA ARG A 120 12.10 7.63 -17.70
C ARG A 120 11.93 6.87 -16.39
N TYR A 121 10.73 6.41 -16.08
CA TYR A 121 10.47 5.58 -14.88
C TYR A 121 11.14 4.21 -14.97
N LEU A 122 11.12 3.59 -16.16
CA LEU A 122 11.80 2.30 -16.38
C LEU A 122 13.32 2.43 -16.22
N LEU A 123 13.91 3.45 -16.81
CA LEU A 123 15.35 3.75 -16.68
C LEU A 123 15.71 4.05 -15.21
N TRP A 124 14.92 4.89 -14.54
CA TRP A 124 15.10 5.15 -13.11
C TRP A 124 15.08 3.86 -12.28
N LYS A 125 14.17 2.95 -12.57
CA LYS A 125 14.08 1.66 -11.87
C LYS A 125 15.31 0.77 -12.06
N LEU A 126 15.97 0.86 -13.18
CA LEU A 126 17.22 0.15 -13.43
C LEU A 126 18.40 0.76 -12.64
N CYS A 127 18.45 2.09 -12.57
CA CYS A 127 19.54 2.81 -11.89
C CYS A 127 19.39 2.84 -10.35
N CYS A 128 18.15 2.92 -9.81
CA CYS A 128 17.87 3.10 -8.38
C CYS A 128 17.61 1.77 -7.65
N GLY A 129 18.41 0.74 -7.96
CA GLY A 129 18.27 -0.59 -7.38
C GLY A 129 18.33 -0.64 -5.86
N GLN A 130 19.23 0.11 -5.26
CA GLN A 130 19.41 0.17 -3.80
C GLN A 130 18.22 0.83 -3.10
N GLU A 131 17.70 1.96 -3.61
CA GLU A 131 16.53 2.62 -3.04
C GLU A 131 15.29 1.71 -3.04
N ILE A 132 15.08 0.99 -4.15
CA ILE A 132 13.97 0.04 -4.26
C ILE A 132 14.15 -1.12 -3.27
N HIS A 133 15.35 -1.64 -3.13
CA HIS A 133 15.64 -2.71 -2.17
C HIS A 133 15.39 -2.25 -0.73
N GLN A 134 15.86 -1.07 -0.34
CA GLN A 134 15.59 -0.51 0.98
C GLN A 134 14.10 -0.30 1.25
N ASN A 135 13.34 0.14 0.25
CA ASN A 135 11.89 0.28 0.38
C ASN A 135 11.18 -1.07 0.52
N LEU A 136 11.68 -2.13 -0.09
CA LEU A 136 11.18 -3.49 0.12
C LEU A 136 11.50 -3.98 1.53
N LEU A 137 12.73 -3.79 2.03
CA LEU A 137 13.10 -4.15 3.39
C LEU A 137 12.21 -3.48 4.45
N LYS A 138 11.87 -2.21 4.27
CA LYS A 138 10.91 -1.53 5.15
C LYS A 138 9.54 -2.22 5.14
N GLN A 139 9.04 -2.66 3.99
CA GLN A 139 7.78 -3.40 3.90
C GLN A 139 7.87 -4.77 4.59
N TYR A 140 9.00 -5.46 4.50
CA TYR A 140 9.22 -6.74 5.18
C TYR A 140 9.26 -6.56 6.70
N LEU A 141 9.98 -5.54 7.20
CA LEU A 141 9.99 -5.20 8.63
C LEU A 141 8.59 -4.81 9.13
N GLN A 142 7.87 -3.96 8.41
CA GLN A 142 6.49 -3.60 8.73
C GLN A 142 5.58 -4.84 8.81
N SER A 143 5.76 -5.82 7.91
CA SER A 143 4.99 -7.06 7.94
C SER A 143 5.23 -7.88 9.21
N GLY A 144 6.50 -7.96 9.65
CA GLY A 144 6.86 -8.62 10.91
C GLY A 144 6.25 -7.93 12.12
N GLU A 145 6.37 -6.60 12.18
CA GLU A 145 5.81 -5.79 13.26
C GLU A 145 4.27 -5.85 13.29
N PHE A 146 3.62 -5.85 12.12
CA PHE A 146 2.17 -6.04 12.02
C PHE A 146 1.73 -7.41 12.55
N LEU A 147 2.47 -8.47 12.22
CA LEU A 147 2.23 -9.81 12.75
C LEU A 147 2.33 -9.85 14.27
N GLU A 148 3.34 -9.21 14.86
CA GLU A 148 3.53 -9.16 16.31
C GLU A 148 2.42 -8.37 17.01
N PHE A 149 2.11 -7.17 16.51
CA PHE A 149 1.09 -6.28 17.05
C PHE A 149 -0.30 -6.92 17.12
N TYR A 150 -0.69 -7.62 16.05
CA TYR A 150 -2.03 -8.17 15.91
C TYR A 150 -2.09 -9.69 16.02
N TYR A 151 -1.03 -10.33 16.55
CA TYR A 151 -0.90 -11.80 16.55
C TYR A 151 -2.13 -12.53 17.05
N LEU A 152 -2.74 -12.09 18.14
CA LEU A 152 -3.92 -12.76 18.73
C LEU A 152 -5.21 -12.56 17.92
N ARG A 153 -5.27 -11.57 17.05
CA ARG A 153 -6.45 -11.21 16.25
C ARG A 153 -6.40 -11.76 14.83
N LEU A 154 -5.22 -12.09 14.33
CA LEU A 154 -5.00 -12.57 12.97
C LEU A 154 -5.42 -14.04 12.82
N SER A 155 -5.98 -14.39 11.65
CA SER A 155 -6.23 -15.78 11.26
C SER A 155 -4.92 -16.53 11.03
N CYS A 156 -4.98 -17.89 11.01
CA CYS A 156 -3.80 -18.72 10.72
C CYS A 156 -3.21 -18.40 9.34
N GLU A 157 -4.05 -18.18 8.34
CA GLU A 157 -3.63 -17.84 6.97
C GLU A 157 -2.94 -16.46 6.94
N GLN A 158 -3.52 -15.45 7.58
CA GLN A 158 -2.92 -14.12 7.69
C GLN A 158 -1.55 -14.16 8.40
N LYS A 159 -1.44 -14.93 9.48
CA LYS A 159 -0.17 -15.13 10.20
C LYS A 159 0.90 -15.75 9.30
N GLU A 160 0.54 -16.80 8.57
CA GLU A 160 1.46 -17.47 7.66
C GLU A 160 1.91 -16.55 6.53
N MET A 161 0.98 -15.81 5.95
CA MET A 161 1.26 -14.83 4.89
C MET A 161 2.21 -13.72 5.39
N LEU A 162 1.89 -13.09 6.51
CA LEU A 162 2.71 -12.00 7.09
C LEU A 162 4.10 -12.49 7.48
N ARG A 163 4.22 -13.66 8.12
CA ARG A 163 5.51 -14.30 8.44
C ARG A 163 6.31 -14.61 7.18
N THR A 164 5.65 -15.14 6.16
CA THR A 164 6.30 -15.45 4.88
C THR A 164 6.84 -14.19 4.22
N TYR A 165 6.07 -13.08 4.23
CA TYR A 165 6.46 -11.84 3.61
C TYR A 165 7.51 -11.08 4.44
N SER A 166 7.50 -11.16 5.76
CA SER A 166 8.53 -10.54 6.62
C SER A 166 9.94 -11.12 6.42
N LEU A 167 10.02 -12.36 5.93
CA LEU A 167 11.29 -13.04 5.63
C LEU A 167 11.61 -13.10 4.14
N PHE A 168 10.97 -12.26 3.32
CA PHE A 168 11.06 -12.36 1.87
C PHE A 168 12.45 -12.09 1.31
N ASP A 169 13.22 -11.22 1.95
CA ASP A 169 14.62 -10.93 1.63
C ASP A 169 15.55 -12.14 1.76
N LYS A 170 15.23 -13.07 2.68
CA LYS A 170 16.02 -14.28 2.96
C LYS A 170 15.65 -15.46 2.07
N LYS A 171 14.62 -15.33 1.24
CA LYS A 171 14.11 -16.41 0.39
C LYS A 171 14.83 -16.49 -0.95
N THR A 172 15.03 -17.70 -1.43
CA THR A 172 15.46 -17.97 -2.80
C THR A 172 14.39 -17.52 -3.80
N ILE A 173 14.77 -17.34 -5.06
CA ILE A 173 13.83 -16.95 -6.14
C ILE A 173 12.67 -17.96 -6.24
N ILE A 174 12.95 -19.27 -6.10
CA ILE A 174 11.93 -20.32 -6.17
C ILE A 174 10.93 -20.16 -5.02
N GLU A 175 11.42 -20.00 -3.80
CA GLU A 175 10.57 -19.79 -2.62
C GLU A 175 9.75 -18.48 -2.73
N LYS A 176 10.32 -17.41 -3.29
CA LYS A 176 9.59 -16.18 -3.59
C LYS A 176 8.46 -16.43 -4.58
N VAL A 177 8.71 -17.16 -5.67
CA VAL A 177 7.67 -17.50 -6.65
C VAL A 177 6.55 -18.33 -6.02
N ILE A 178 6.89 -19.32 -5.21
CA ILE A 178 5.91 -20.14 -4.49
C ILE A 178 5.05 -19.26 -3.56
N ALA A 179 5.69 -18.39 -2.75
CA ALA A 179 5.00 -17.49 -1.82
C ALA A 179 4.10 -16.49 -2.55
N LEU A 180 4.58 -15.88 -3.66
CA LEU A 180 3.79 -14.98 -4.48
C LEU A 180 2.52 -15.67 -5.01
N ARG A 181 2.63 -16.93 -5.49
CA ARG A 181 1.49 -17.70 -5.98
C ARG A 181 0.53 -18.09 -4.87
N LYS A 182 1.05 -18.63 -3.76
CA LYS A 182 0.25 -19.11 -2.62
C LYS A 182 -0.61 -17.99 -2.03
N PHE A 183 -0.02 -16.84 -1.77
CA PHE A 183 -0.69 -15.72 -1.09
C PHE A 183 -1.12 -14.59 -2.02
N GLN A 184 -0.92 -14.73 -3.33
CA GLN A 184 -1.23 -13.71 -4.34
C GLN A 184 -0.57 -12.34 -4.04
N LEU A 185 0.69 -12.35 -3.58
CA LEU A 185 1.45 -11.17 -3.16
C LEU A 185 2.07 -10.41 -4.36
N TYR A 186 1.31 -10.19 -5.41
CA TYR A 186 1.78 -9.51 -6.62
C TYR A 186 1.57 -8.01 -6.54
N LYS A 187 2.60 -7.22 -6.86
CA LYS A 187 2.42 -5.80 -7.20
C LYS A 187 1.73 -5.68 -8.56
N LYS A 188 0.92 -4.64 -8.77
CA LYS A 188 0.29 -4.41 -10.08
C LYS A 188 1.36 -4.01 -11.12
N GLY A 189 1.45 -4.79 -12.19
CA GLY A 189 2.35 -4.58 -13.33
C GLY A 189 3.62 -5.44 -13.30
N PHE A 190 3.93 -6.02 -14.47
CA PHE A 190 5.03 -6.97 -14.66
C PHE A 190 6.38 -6.49 -14.12
N VAL A 191 6.77 -5.25 -14.44
CA VAL A 191 8.06 -4.66 -13.99
C VAL A 191 8.16 -4.57 -12.47
N ARG A 192 7.03 -4.35 -11.78
CA ARG A 192 7.01 -4.31 -10.31
C ARG A 192 7.15 -5.70 -9.71
N VAL A 193 6.51 -6.71 -10.31
CA VAL A 193 6.63 -8.12 -9.90
C VAL A 193 8.06 -8.60 -10.08
N MET A 194 8.67 -8.33 -11.22
CA MET A 194 10.09 -8.67 -11.45
C MET A 194 11.01 -8.01 -10.41
N GLY A 195 10.71 -6.77 -10.03
CA GLY A 195 11.43 -6.09 -8.96
C GLY A 195 11.27 -6.73 -7.57
N GLN A 196 10.17 -7.44 -7.31
CA GLN A 196 9.98 -8.21 -6.06
C GLN A 196 10.79 -9.52 -6.07
N LEU A 197 10.94 -10.15 -7.23
CA LEU A 197 11.62 -11.44 -7.36
C LEU A 197 13.15 -11.31 -7.35
N LEU A 198 13.67 -10.28 -8.01
CA LEU A 198 15.11 -10.11 -8.26
C LEU A 198 15.83 -9.36 -7.13
N ARG A 199 15.14 -8.90 -6.14
CA ARG A 199 15.66 -8.10 -5.02
C ARG A 199 15.06 -8.57 -3.71
#